data_e7421dbc6be31f8ae1d7fd46e0cd0d12
#
_entry.id   e7421dbc6be31f8ae1d7fd46e0cd0d12
#
_cell.length_a   1.000
_cell.length_b   1.000
_cell.length_c   1.000
_cell.angle_alpha   90.00
_cell.angle_beta   90.00
_cell.angle_gamma   90.00
#
_symmetry.space_group_name_H-M   'P 1'
#
loop_
_entity.id
_entity.type
_entity.pdbx_description
1 polymer ?
#
loop_
_entity_poly.entity_id
_entity_poly.type
_entity_poly.pdbx_seq_one_letter_code
_entity_poly.pdbx_strand_id
1 'polypeptide(L)'
;MSHPDPEKPFARLTPERVLAAVEGLGLAADGRLMALNSYENRVYRIGVEAESLRVRDPRALPNAVVAKFYRAHRWSDAQIREEHAFALELAAAELAVAAPLVIDGDTLHQAGGFRFALFECWPGGAPELD
;
A
#
# COMPACT_ATOMS: atom_id res chain seq x y z
N MET A 1 -18.62 15.24 -7.46
CA MET A 1 -17.55 14.29 -7.17
C MET A 1 -17.13 13.58 -8.44
N SER A 2 -15.86 13.54 -8.71
CA SER A 2 -15.38 12.94 -9.94
C SER A 2 -14.85 11.53 -9.66
N HIS A 3 -15.16 10.64 -10.55
CA HIS A 3 -14.67 9.26 -10.51
C HIS A 3 -13.48 9.11 -11.42
N PRO A 4 -12.58 8.15 -11.15
CA PRO A 4 -11.49 7.85 -12.08
C PRO A 4 -12.04 7.50 -13.46
N ASP A 5 -11.39 8.00 -14.49
CA ASP A 5 -11.72 7.67 -15.87
C ASP A 5 -11.37 6.19 -16.11
N PRO A 6 -12.31 5.36 -16.64
CA PRO A 6 -12.02 3.95 -16.90
C PRO A 6 -10.84 3.72 -17.84
N GLU A 7 -10.56 4.65 -18.76
CA GLU A 7 -9.42 4.55 -19.67
C GLU A 7 -8.12 5.07 -19.05
N LYS A 8 -8.24 5.91 -18.02
CA LYS A 8 -7.11 6.50 -17.30
C LYS A 8 -7.39 6.43 -15.81
N PRO A 9 -7.43 5.21 -15.24
CA PRO A 9 -7.92 5.05 -13.87
C PRO A 9 -7.10 5.77 -12.81
N PHE A 10 -5.84 6.11 -13.11
CA PHE A 10 -4.96 6.76 -12.15
C PHE A 10 -4.57 8.18 -12.54
N ALA A 11 -5.29 8.79 -13.50
CA ALA A 11 -4.95 10.13 -13.99
C ALA A 11 -4.91 11.18 -12.89
N ARG A 12 -5.69 11.00 -11.82
CA ARG A 12 -5.79 11.94 -10.70
C ARG A 12 -4.87 11.60 -9.53
N LEU A 13 -4.19 10.48 -9.60
CA LEU A 13 -3.29 10.05 -8.53
C LEU A 13 -1.93 10.69 -8.74
N THR A 14 -1.78 11.90 -8.18
CA THR A 14 -0.52 12.64 -8.25
C THR A 14 0.41 12.20 -7.11
N PRO A 15 1.73 12.45 -7.22
CA PRO A 15 2.64 12.16 -6.10
C PRO A 15 2.22 12.83 -4.80
N GLU A 16 1.71 14.05 -4.86
CA GLU A 16 1.23 14.77 -3.67
C GLU A 16 0.05 14.04 -3.03
N ARG A 17 -0.84 13.49 -3.83
CA ARG A 17 -1.98 12.73 -3.32
C ARG A 17 -1.57 11.39 -2.73
N VAL A 18 -0.57 10.75 -3.32
CA VAL A 18 -0.01 9.51 -2.77
C VAL A 18 0.56 9.78 -1.38
N LEU A 19 1.38 10.82 -1.25
CA LEU A 19 1.97 11.17 0.04
C LEU A 19 0.91 11.57 1.05
N ALA A 20 -0.09 12.35 0.64
CA ALA A 20 -1.18 12.75 1.52
C ALA A 20 -1.98 11.55 2.02
N ALA A 21 -2.20 10.54 1.18
CA ALA A 21 -2.91 9.32 1.58
C ALA A 21 -2.15 8.58 2.68
N VAL A 22 -0.84 8.45 2.53
CA VAL A 22 0.02 7.78 3.52
C VAL A 22 0.03 8.57 4.82
N GLU A 23 0.17 9.89 4.74
CA GLU A 23 0.20 10.75 5.93
C GLU A 23 -1.15 10.78 6.65
N GLY A 24 -2.23 10.62 5.91
CA GLY A 24 -3.57 10.52 6.49
C GLY A 24 -3.76 9.32 7.40
N LEU A 25 -2.90 8.32 7.28
CA LEU A 25 -2.91 7.14 8.15
C LEU A 25 -1.97 7.27 9.35
N GLY A 26 -1.34 8.43 9.51
CA GLY A 26 -0.48 8.69 10.67
C GLY A 26 1.00 8.45 10.45
N LEU A 27 1.41 8.08 9.23
CA LEU A 27 2.82 7.93 8.91
C LEU A 27 3.39 9.28 8.47
N ALA A 28 4.66 9.51 8.78
CA ALA A 28 5.34 10.75 8.39
C ALA A 28 6.22 10.46 7.17
N ALA A 29 5.77 10.86 5.98
CA ALA A 29 6.54 10.71 4.75
C ALA A 29 7.76 11.63 4.80
N ASP A 30 8.90 11.15 4.27
CA ASP A 30 10.15 11.90 4.30
C ASP A 30 10.53 12.51 2.94
N GLY A 31 9.65 12.41 1.96
CA GLY A 31 9.86 12.97 0.63
C GLY A 31 10.37 11.97 -0.39
N ARG A 32 10.83 10.80 0.02
CA ARG A 32 11.26 9.76 -0.91
C ARG A 32 10.04 9.04 -1.45
N LEU A 33 9.94 8.98 -2.77
CA LEU A 33 8.84 8.28 -3.44
C LEU A 33 9.35 7.71 -4.75
N MET A 34 9.14 6.41 -4.96
CA MET A 34 9.54 5.75 -6.18
C MET A 34 8.40 4.90 -6.71
N ALA A 35 8.02 5.13 -7.96
CA ALA A 35 7.02 4.27 -8.62
C ALA A 35 7.65 2.92 -8.94
N LEU A 36 6.91 1.86 -8.63
CA LEU A 36 7.32 0.50 -8.93
C LEU A 36 6.49 -0.04 -10.10
N ASN A 37 7.05 -0.97 -10.84
CA ASN A 37 6.32 -1.58 -11.94
C ASN A 37 5.16 -2.42 -11.41
N SER A 38 3.97 -2.17 -11.95
CA SER A 38 2.77 -2.91 -11.62
C SER A 38 1.89 -3.00 -12.85
N TYR A 39 1.21 -4.10 -13.01
CA TYR A 39 0.44 -4.37 -14.21
C TYR A 39 -0.89 -3.60 -14.25
N GLU A 40 -1.70 -3.74 -13.24
CA GLU A 40 -3.04 -3.13 -13.22
C GLU A 40 -3.21 -2.05 -12.15
N ASN A 41 -2.36 -2.06 -11.15
CA ASN A 41 -2.44 -1.13 -10.03
C ASN A 41 -1.30 -0.13 -10.12
N ARG A 42 -1.33 0.87 -9.23
CA ARG A 42 -0.19 1.77 -9.05
C ARG A 42 0.46 1.41 -7.73
N VAL A 43 1.76 1.15 -7.78
CA VAL A 43 2.53 0.74 -6.61
C VAL A 43 3.68 1.71 -6.42
N TYR A 44 3.86 2.18 -5.18
CA TYR A 44 4.91 3.13 -4.84
C TYR A 44 5.67 2.64 -3.62
N ARG A 45 6.99 2.84 -3.65
CA ARG A 45 7.81 2.74 -2.46
C ARG A 45 7.92 4.14 -1.87
N ILE A 46 7.59 4.28 -0.60
CA ILE A 46 7.54 5.58 0.08
C ILE A 46 8.40 5.53 1.31
N GLY A 47 9.35 6.47 1.42
CA GLY A 47 10.15 6.62 2.62
C GLY A 47 9.35 7.31 3.71
N VAL A 48 9.49 6.83 4.94
CA VAL A 48 8.81 7.41 6.10
C VAL A 48 9.78 7.51 7.26
N GLU A 49 9.46 8.40 8.20
CA GLU A 49 10.21 8.49 9.45
C GLU A 49 9.99 7.20 10.25
N ALA A 50 11.08 6.61 10.72
CA ALA A 50 11.02 5.31 11.38
C ALA A 50 10.11 5.33 12.62
N GLU A 51 10.05 6.45 13.33
CA GLU A 51 9.22 6.58 14.51
C GLU A 51 7.72 6.46 14.19
N SER A 52 7.34 6.77 12.96
CA SER A 52 5.93 6.74 12.55
C SER A 52 5.47 5.39 12.06
N LEU A 53 6.39 4.43 11.91
CA LEU A 53 6.09 3.13 11.31
C LEU A 53 6.36 1.98 12.31
N ARG A 54 5.42 1.05 12.40
CA ARG A 54 5.62 -0.18 13.15
C ARG A 54 5.56 -1.34 12.19
N VAL A 55 6.74 -1.94 11.94
CA VAL A 55 6.83 -3.12 11.10
C VAL A 55 6.56 -4.38 11.92
N ARG A 56 5.94 -5.35 11.29
CA ARG A 56 5.61 -6.63 11.89
C ARG A 56 6.77 -7.61 11.80
N ASP A 57 7.40 -7.69 10.64
CA ASP A 57 8.50 -8.60 10.37
C ASP A 57 9.83 -7.86 10.53
N PRO A 58 10.76 -8.38 11.36
CA PRO A 58 12.06 -7.70 11.55
C PRO A 58 12.90 -7.63 10.28
N ARG A 59 12.56 -8.38 9.23
CA ARG A 59 13.24 -8.29 7.93
C ARG A 59 12.78 -7.08 7.12
N ALA A 60 11.65 -6.49 7.48
CA ALA A 60 11.13 -5.31 6.78
C ALA A 60 11.95 -4.08 7.13
N LEU A 61 12.04 -3.15 6.19
CA LEU A 61 12.70 -1.87 6.41
C LEU A 61 11.89 -1.04 7.41
N PRO A 62 12.55 -0.43 8.41
CA PRO A 62 11.84 0.36 9.42
C PRO A 62 11.42 1.75 8.94
N ASN A 63 11.86 2.17 7.77
CA ASN A 63 11.68 3.53 7.28
C ASN A 63 11.15 3.59 5.84
N ALA A 64 10.43 2.57 5.42
CA ALA A 64 9.79 2.57 4.09
C ALA A 64 8.56 1.68 4.10
N VAL A 65 7.58 2.03 3.28
CA VAL A 65 6.38 1.22 3.03
C VAL A 65 6.17 1.10 1.54
N VAL A 66 5.40 0.10 1.14
CA VAL A 66 4.91 -0.03 -0.23
C VAL A 66 3.42 0.29 -0.20
N ALA A 67 3.01 1.28 -1.00
CA ALA A 67 1.61 1.66 -1.13
C ALA A 67 1.09 1.13 -2.46
N LYS A 68 0.00 0.37 -2.39
CA LYS A 68 -0.66 -0.18 -3.57
C LYS A 68 -2.02 0.48 -3.71
N PHE A 69 -2.22 1.20 -4.81
CA PHE A 69 -3.48 1.84 -5.14
C PHE A 69 -4.20 0.98 -6.16
N TYR A 70 -5.40 0.56 -5.82
CA TYR A 70 -6.18 -0.38 -6.62
C TYR A 70 -6.91 0.32 -7.74
N ARG A 71 -6.89 -0.30 -8.90
CA ARG A 71 -7.66 0.19 -10.05
C ARG A 71 -9.14 0.17 -9.70
N ALA A 72 -9.83 1.29 -10.00
CA ALA A 72 -11.26 1.40 -9.72
C ALA A 72 -12.06 0.34 -10.48
N HIS A 73 -13.06 -0.21 -9.80
CA HIS A 73 -14.00 -1.17 -10.36
C HIS A 73 -13.41 -2.51 -10.84
N ARG A 74 -12.13 -2.76 -10.54
CA ARG A 74 -11.49 -4.02 -10.94
C ARG A 74 -11.79 -5.13 -9.92
N TRP A 75 -11.74 -4.80 -8.64
CA TRP A 75 -12.01 -5.74 -7.56
C TRP A 75 -12.95 -5.12 -6.54
N SER A 76 -13.76 -5.96 -5.89
CA SER A 76 -14.58 -5.50 -4.78
C SER A 76 -13.73 -5.34 -3.52
N ASP A 77 -14.23 -4.57 -2.56
CA ASP A 77 -13.57 -4.43 -1.25
C ASP A 77 -13.43 -5.79 -0.57
N ALA A 78 -14.46 -6.63 -0.68
CA ALA A 78 -14.44 -7.96 -0.08
C ALA A 78 -13.34 -8.83 -0.67
N GLN A 79 -13.14 -8.77 -1.99
CA GLN A 79 -12.09 -9.53 -2.67
C GLN A 79 -10.70 -9.07 -2.21
N ILE A 80 -10.51 -7.76 -2.10
CA ILE A 80 -9.23 -7.21 -1.65
C ILE A 80 -8.95 -7.61 -0.21
N ARG A 81 -9.93 -7.49 0.67
CA ARG A 81 -9.77 -7.86 2.08
C ARG A 81 -9.53 -9.35 2.27
N GLU A 82 -10.13 -10.19 1.44
CA GLU A 82 -9.89 -11.62 1.46
C GLU A 82 -8.44 -11.94 1.11
N GLU A 83 -7.91 -11.30 0.09
CA GLU A 83 -6.51 -11.44 -0.29
C GLU A 83 -5.58 -10.96 0.83
N HIS A 84 -5.93 -9.84 1.48
CA HIS A 84 -5.17 -9.33 2.62
C HIS A 84 -5.18 -10.31 3.80
N ALA A 85 -6.33 -10.89 4.10
CA ALA A 85 -6.45 -11.86 5.19
C ALA A 85 -5.57 -13.08 4.93
N PHE A 86 -5.55 -13.55 3.68
CA PHE A 86 -4.71 -14.68 3.30
C PHE A 86 -3.22 -14.34 3.45
N ALA A 87 -2.80 -13.15 3.01
CA ALA A 87 -1.42 -12.71 3.17
C ALA A 87 -1.02 -12.63 4.64
N LEU A 88 -1.92 -12.15 5.51
CA LEU A 88 -1.67 -12.09 6.94
C LEU A 88 -1.55 -13.50 7.54
N GLU A 89 -2.35 -14.45 7.09
CA GLU A 89 -2.25 -15.85 7.53
C GLU A 89 -0.91 -16.46 7.13
N LEU A 90 -0.47 -16.24 5.90
CA LEU A 90 0.82 -16.73 5.43
C LEU A 90 1.97 -16.12 6.23
N ALA A 91 1.90 -14.83 6.51
CA ALA A 91 2.92 -14.15 7.30
C ALA A 91 2.93 -14.66 8.75
N ALA A 92 1.76 -14.95 9.31
CA ALA A 92 1.67 -15.52 10.66
C ALA A 92 2.27 -16.92 10.72
N ALA A 93 2.29 -17.64 9.61
CA ALA A 93 2.95 -18.94 9.49
C ALA A 93 4.45 -18.80 9.16
N GLU A 94 4.99 -17.58 9.28
CA GLU A 94 6.39 -17.25 9.04
C GLU A 94 6.87 -17.48 7.61
N LEU A 95 5.94 -17.45 6.65
CA LEU A 95 6.28 -17.51 5.25
C LEU A 95 6.73 -16.12 4.76
N ALA A 96 7.60 -16.13 3.75
CA ALA A 96 8.19 -14.89 3.21
C ALA A 96 7.19 -14.19 2.29
N VAL A 97 6.24 -13.46 2.87
CA VAL A 97 5.26 -12.67 2.12
C VAL A 97 5.21 -11.26 2.68
N ALA A 98 5.02 -10.29 1.78
CA ALA A 98 4.80 -8.91 2.21
C ALA A 98 3.37 -8.81 2.73
N ALA A 99 3.23 -8.54 4.04
CA ALA A 99 1.92 -8.45 4.67
C ALA A 99 1.40 -7.02 4.64
N PRO A 100 0.10 -6.83 4.45
CA PRO A 100 -0.48 -5.48 4.57
C PRO A 100 -0.42 -5.02 6.02
N LEU A 101 -0.23 -3.71 6.19
CA LEU A 101 -0.26 -3.10 7.51
C LEU A 101 -1.70 -2.94 7.96
N VAL A 102 -1.95 -3.23 9.23
CA VAL A 102 -3.26 -2.98 9.85
C VAL A 102 -3.18 -1.62 10.54
N ILE A 103 -3.93 -0.66 10.03
CA ILE A 103 -3.96 0.71 10.56
C ILE A 103 -5.42 1.08 10.76
N ASP A 104 -5.75 1.60 11.95
CA ASP A 104 -7.12 1.93 12.32
C ASP A 104 -8.07 0.73 12.18
N GLY A 105 -7.56 -0.47 12.44
CA GLY A 105 -8.36 -1.68 12.42
C GLY A 105 -8.64 -2.26 11.03
N ASP A 106 -8.04 -1.72 9.98
CA ASP A 106 -8.28 -2.18 8.62
C ASP A 106 -6.99 -2.22 7.81
N THR A 107 -6.99 -3.02 6.76
CA THR A 107 -5.90 -3.10 5.80
C THR A 107 -6.22 -2.34 4.51
N LEU A 108 -7.50 -2.09 4.24
CA LEU A 108 -7.94 -1.38 3.05
C LEU A 108 -8.42 0.02 3.45
N HIS A 109 -7.90 1.02 2.75
CA HIS A 109 -8.16 2.43 3.06
C HIS A 109 -8.63 3.17 1.81
N GLN A 110 -9.17 4.37 2.01
CA GLN A 110 -9.59 5.23 0.92
C GLN A 110 -9.04 6.63 1.12
N ALA A 111 -8.60 7.24 0.04
CA ALA A 111 -8.19 8.64 0.02
C ALA A 111 -8.33 9.20 -1.39
N GLY A 112 -8.94 10.38 -1.52
CA GLY A 112 -9.05 11.05 -2.81
C GLY A 112 -9.81 10.28 -3.89
N GLY A 113 -10.71 9.38 -3.49
CA GLY A 113 -11.44 8.54 -4.43
C GLY A 113 -10.74 7.25 -4.80
N PHE A 114 -9.57 6.98 -4.22
CA PHE A 114 -8.82 5.75 -4.48
C PHE A 114 -8.83 4.84 -3.26
N ARG A 115 -8.91 3.53 -3.52
CA ARG A 115 -8.69 2.52 -2.49
C ARG A 115 -7.22 2.15 -2.50
N PHE A 116 -6.65 1.97 -1.34
CA PHE A 116 -5.23 1.61 -1.26
C PHE A 116 -4.95 0.81 0.01
N ALA A 117 -3.78 0.17 -0.01
CA ALA A 117 -3.26 -0.56 1.14
C ALA A 117 -1.77 -0.27 1.27
N LEU A 118 -1.25 -0.36 2.48
CA LEU A 118 0.17 -0.23 2.75
C LEU A 118 0.73 -1.58 3.12
N PHE A 119 1.91 -1.87 2.62
CA PHE A 119 2.60 -3.14 2.87
C PHE A 119 3.99 -2.86 3.41
N GLU A 120 4.50 -3.83 4.14
CA GLU A 120 5.90 -3.78 4.58
C GLU A 120 6.82 -3.77 3.37
N CYS A 121 7.90 -3.02 3.46
CA CYS A 121 8.90 -2.93 2.40
C CYS A 121 10.12 -3.75 2.81
N TRP A 122 10.50 -4.72 2.01
CA TRP A 122 11.63 -5.59 2.29
C TRP A 122 12.84 -5.17 1.47
N PRO A 123 14.07 -5.26 2.03
CA PRO A 123 15.28 -4.92 1.26
C PRO A 123 15.54 -5.96 0.17
N GLY A 124 16.14 -5.51 -0.92
CA GLY A 124 16.61 -6.39 -1.98
C GLY A 124 15.56 -7.05 -2.84
N GLY A 125 14.33 -6.63 -2.71
CA GLY A 125 13.23 -7.20 -3.48
C GLY A 125 12.20 -7.83 -2.58
N ALA A 126 11.06 -7.16 -2.49
CA ALA A 126 9.93 -7.67 -1.72
C ALA A 126 9.32 -8.87 -2.44
N PRO A 127 8.65 -9.76 -1.69
CA PRO A 127 7.76 -10.74 -2.31
C PRO A 127 6.77 -10.04 -3.22
N GLU A 128 6.34 -10.74 -4.27
CA GLU A 128 5.47 -10.16 -5.27
C GLU A 128 4.13 -9.74 -4.67
N LEU A 129 3.64 -8.55 -5.08
CA LEU A 129 2.41 -7.98 -4.58
C LEU A 129 1.25 -8.03 -5.57
N ASP A 130 1.49 -8.39 -6.81
CA ASP A 130 0.48 -8.49 -7.86
C ASP A 130 0.17 -9.91 -8.24
#